data_c1b8d596ae8d8f331d95c313c9384c72
#
_entry.id   c1b8d596ae8d8f331d95c313c9384c72
#
_cell.length_a   1.000
_cell.length_b   1.000
_cell.length_c   1.000
_cell.angle_alpha   90.00
_cell.angle_beta   90.00
_cell.angle_gamma   90.00
#
_symmetry.space_group_name_H-M   'P 1'
#
loop_
_entity.id
_entity.type
_entity.pdbx_description
1 polymer ?
#
loop_
_entity_poly.entity_id
_entity_poly.type
_entity_poly.pdbx_seq_one_letter_code
_entity_poly.pdbx_strand_id
1 'polypeptide(L)'
;MYQIIQPTPDDFDELTCLWEASVRATYHFIPEAYIQKLKPLVWSVYLHSMPLYMIRDNAGIEGFMGINGTMLEMLFVHPRAIGTGIGKQLMRYALEHCHVRYVDVNEQNKKASGFYGHFGFRVIGRDAKDASGEPYPILHLKLGGIMKIENWGLVPYSEAWKRQTELFNAVVEAKQVGKTYENRIIFVEHPHVYTLGKSGKETNMLLGEAQLKMIGATLYHIDRGGDITYHGPGQLVCYPKIGRAHV
;
A
#
# COMPACT_ATOMS: atom_id res chain seq x y z
N MET A 1 1.52 7.06 -25.24
CA MET A 1 1.49 6.11 -24.09
C MET A 1 1.74 4.75 -24.68
N TYR A 2 2.71 4.01 -24.19
CA TYR A 2 3.00 2.66 -24.70
C TYR A 2 1.87 1.70 -24.31
N GLN A 3 1.57 0.75 -25.19
CA GLN A 3 0.63 -0.32 -24.87
C GLN A 3 1.33 -1.39 -24.04
N ILE A 4 0.67 -1.86 -22.98
CA ILE A 4 1.13 -3.03 -22.19
C ILE A 4 0.43 -4.25 -22.75
N ILE A 5 1.21 -5.25 -23.14
CA ILE A 5 0.74 -6.51 -23.74
C ILE A 5 1.33 -7.70 -22.99
N GLN A 6 0.73 -8.85 -23.16
CA GLN A 6 1.28 -10.11 -22.65
C GLN A 6 2.24 -10.69 -23.70
N PRO A 7 3.44 -11.14 -23.31
CA PRO A 7 4.37 -11.82 -24.22
C PRO A 7 3.84 -13.21 -24.57
N THR A 8 4.31 -13.71 -25.69
CA THR A 8 4.18 -15.10 -26.12
C THR A 8 5.48 -15.86 -25.86
N PRO A 9 5.51 -17.21 -25.94
CA PRO A 9 6.76 -17.97 -25.81
C PRO A 9 7.86 -17.53 -26.78
N ASP A 10 7.51 -17.00 -27.96
CA ASP A 10 8.46 -16.50 -28.95
C ASP A 10 9.23 -15.26 -28.47
N ASP A 11 8.72 -14.56 -27.47
CA ASP A 11 9.35 -13.39 -26.88
C ASP A 11 10.37 -13.75 -25.77
N PHE A 12 10.42 -14.99 -25.29
CA PHE A 12 11.17 -15.35 -24.09
C PHE A 12 12.69 -15.22 -24.23
N ASP A 13 13.22 -15.42 -25.43
CA ASP A 13 14.64 -15.17 -25.71
C ASP A 13 14.96 -13.67 -25.54
N GLU A 14 14.14 -12.79 -26.10
CA GLU A 14 14.32 -11.34 -25.96
C GLU A 14 14.12 -10.86 -24.53
N LEU A 15 13.12 -11.41 -23.81
CA LEU A 15 12.89 -11.13 -22.37
C LEU A 15 14.09 -11.54 -21.52
N THR A 16 14.69 -12.70 -21.82
CA THR A 16 15.88 -13.18 -21.11
C THR A 16 17.09 -12.31 -21.37
N CYS A 17 17.27 -11.86 -22.62
CA CYS A 17 18.33 -10.91 -22.98
C CYS A 17 18.13 -9.55 -22.29
N LEU A 18 16.89 -9.07 -22.22
CA LEU A 18 16.57 -7.84 -21.50
C LEU A 18 16.85 -7.99 -20.00
N TRP A 19 16.41 -9.11 -19.39
CA TRP A 19 16.71 -9.40 -18.00
C TRP A 19 18.21 -9.34 -17.72
N GLU A 20 19.02 -10.04 -18.51
CA GLU A 20 20.47 -10.04 -18.37
C GLU A 20 21.07 -8.64 -18.51
N ALA A 21 20.67 -7.89 -19.52
CA ALA A 21 21.14 -6.52 -19.75
C ALA A 21 20.78 -5.60 -18.58
N SER A 22 19.55 -5.72 -18.07
CA SER A 22 19.07 -4.94 -16.92
C SER A 22 19.83 -5.28 -15.64
N VAL A 23 20.04 -6.58 -15.36
CA VAL A 23 20.80 -7.03 -14.18
C VAL A 23 22.22 -6.52 -14.24
N ARG A 24 22.93 -6.66 -15.37
CA ARG A 24 24.30 -6.14 -15.54
C ARG A 24 24.39 -4.63 -15.31
N ALA A 25 23.37 -3.88 -15.71
CA ALA A 25 23.35 -2.42 -15.57
C ALA A 25 23.00 -1.95 -14.15
N THR A 26 22.40 -2.80 -13.31
CA THR A 26 21.83 -2.35 -12.02
C THR A 26 22.29 -3.15 -10.80
N TYR A 27 22.80 -4.37 -10.97
CA TYR A 27 23.22 -5.28 -9.88
C TYR A 27 24.74 -5.42 -9.84
N HIS A 28 25.49 -4.33 -9.65
CA HIS A 28 26.97 -4.32 -9.64
C HIS A 28 27.59 -5.13 -8.50
N PHE A 29 26.80 -5.60 -7.56
CA PHE A 29 27.21 -6.42 -6.41
C PHE A 29 27.09 -7.93 -6.66
N ILE A 30 26.51 -8.34 -7.79
CA ILE A 30 26.36 -9.76 -8.17
C ILE A 30 27.50 -10.14 -9.13
N PRO A 31 28.27 -11.22 -8.83
CA PRO A 31 29.32 -11.67 -9.72
C PRO A 31 28.77 -12.28 -11.00
N GLU A 32 29.54 -12.17 -12.07
CA GLU A 32 29.21 -12.68 -13.40
C GLU A 32 28.78 -14.16 -13.38
N ALA A 33 29.49 -14.99 -12.63
CA ALA A 33 29.17 -16.42 -12.51
C ALA A 33 27.75 -16.67 -11.98
N TYR A 34 27.25 -15.77 -11.11
CA TYR A 34 25.89 -15.89 -10.58
C TYR A 34 24.84 -15.49 -11.61
N ILE A 35 25.11 -14.47 -12.42
CA ILE A 35 24.24 -14.08 -13.54
C ILE A 35 24.13 -15.24 -14.54
N GLN A 36 25.25 -15.85 -14.89
CA GLN A 36 25.29 -17.00 -15.82
C GLN A 36 24.57 -18.23 -15.26
N LYS A 37 24.62 -18.46 -13.95
CA LYS A 37 23.87 -19.52 -13.27
C LYS A 37 22.36 -19.28 -13.34
N LEU A 38 21.90 -18.02 -13.15
CA LEU A 38 20.48 -17.69 -13.13
C LEU A 38 19.85 -17.59 -14.53
N LYS A 39 20.59 -17.18 -15.55
CA LYS A 39 20.06 -16.95 -16.90
C LYS A 39 19.24 -18.11 -17.45
N PRO A 40 19.71 -19.39 -17.45
CA PRO A 40 18.90 -20.51 -17.92
C PRO A 40 17.64 -20.73 -17.07
N LEU A 41 17.68 -20.46 -15.76
CA LEU A 41 16.52 -20.56 -14.88
C LEU A 41 15.48 -19.50 -15.17
N VAL A 42 15.91 -18.30 -15.53
CA VAL A 42 14.99 -17.23 -15.96
C VAL A 42 14.18 -17.71 -17.17
N TRP A 43 14.86 -18.18 -18.20
CA TRP A 43 14.19 -18.66 -19.41
C TRP A 43 13.31 -19.89 -19.14
N SER A 44 13.84 -20.93 -18.52
CA SER A 44 13.17 -22.23 -18.43
C SER A 44 12.16 -22.36 -17.29
N VAL A 45 12.25 -21.52 -16.26
CA VAL A 45 11.42 -21.62 -15.06
C VAL A 45 10.65 -20.34 -14.80
N TYR A 46 11.34 -19.22 -14.60
CA TYR A 46 10.68 -18.03 -14.07
C TYR A 46 9.70 -17.39 -15.06
N LEU A 47 10.08 -17.29 -16.35
CA LEU A 47 9.17 -16.73 -17.37
C LEU A 47 7.94 -17.61 -17.61
N HIS A 48 7.99 -18.90 -17.26
CA HIS A 48 6.85 -19.83 -17.39
C HIS A 48 5.97 -19.92 -16.13
N SER A 49 6.44 -19.40 -14.99
CA SER A 49 5.80 -19.66 -13.69
C SER A 49 4.71 -18.67 -13.32
N MET A 50 4.55 -17.56 -14.07
CA MET A 50 3.63 -16.49 -13.72
C MET A 50 3.16 -15.69 -14.93
N PRO A 51 2.02 -14.98 -14.85
CA PRO A 51 1.62 -14.00 -15.85
C PRO A 51 2.66 -12.91 -16.06
N LEU A 52 3.01 -12.66 -17.33
CA LEU A 52 3.97 -11.65 -17.74
C LEU A 52 3.26 -10.52 -18.50
N TYR A 53 3.82 -9.32 -18.38
CA TYR A 53 3.37 -8.12 -19.09
C TYR A 53 4.59 -7.35 -19.58
N MET A 54 4.55 -6.84 -20.80
CA MET A 54 5.68 -6.13 -21.41
C MET A 54 5.27 -4.85 -22.13
N ILE A 55 6.22 -3.98 -22.32
CA ILE A 55 6.17 -2.83 -23.21
C ILE A 55 7.20 -3.05 -24.31
N ARG A 56 6.75 -2.92 -25.55
CA ARG A 56 7.60 -3.03 -26.75
C ARG A 56 7.39 -1.81 -27.63
N ASP A 57 8.43 -1.39 -28.30
CA ASP A 57 8.40 -0.42 -29.38
C ASP A 57 9.08 -0.98 -30.65
N ASN A 58 9.39 -0.10 -31.62
CA ASN A 58 10.03 -0.51 -32.88
C ASN A 58 11.47 -1.02 -32.70
N ALA A 59 12.12 -0.72 -31.59
CA ALA A 59 13.47 -1.16 -31.25
C ALA A 59 13.52 -2.47 -30.45
N GLY A 60 12.36 -3.00 -30.05
CA GLY A 60 12.22 -4.23 -29.28
C GLY A 60 11.56 -4.03 -27.91
N ILE A 61 11.76 -4.99 -27.00
CA ILE A 61 11.17 -4.94 -25.66
C ILE A 61 11.92 -3.91 -24.81
N GLU A 62 11.19 -2.94 -24.27
CA GLU A 62 11.73 -1.86 -23.43
C GLU A 62 11.67 -2.18 -21.92
N GLY A 63 10.75 -3.05 -21.54
CA GLY A 63 10.63 -3.51 -20.16
C GLY A 63 9.53 -4.55 -19.99
N PHE A 64 9.65 -5.36 -18.95
CA PHE A 64 8.63 -6.35 -18.59
C PHE A 64 8.50 -6.53 -17.09
N MET A 65 7.40 -7.16 -16.69
CA MET A 65 7.14 -7.56 -15.32
C MET A 65 6.48 -8.94 -15.27
N GLY A 66 6.71 -9.64 -14.17
CA GLY A 66 6.05 -10.91 -13.82
C GLY A 66 5.34 -10.76 -12.48
N ILE A 67 4.11 -11.27 -12.39
CA ILE A 67 3.24 -11.11 -11.23
C ILE A 67 2.67 -12.46 -10.82
N ASN A 68 2.80 -12.77 -9.54
CA ASN A 68 2.24 -13.98 -8.94
C ASN A 68 1.23 -13.56 -7.85
N GLY A 69 -0.06 -13.72 -8.13
CA GLY A 69 -1.11 -13.22 -7.25
C GLY A 69 -1.00 -11.72 -6.98
N THR A 70 -0.63 -11.31 -5.77
CA THR A 70 -0.42 -9.91 -5.39
C THR A 70 1.07 -9.54 -5.25
N MET A 71 1.97 -10.44 -5.63
CA MET A 71 3.42 -10.27 -5.56
C MET A 71 3.98 -9.88 -6.92
N LEU A 72 4.73 -8.79 -6.98
CA LEU A 72 5.55 -8.42 -8.11
C LEU A 72 6.89 -9.16 -8.00
N GLU A 73 7.05 -10.23 -8.77
CA GLU A 73 8.24 -11.09 -8.74
C GLU A 73 9.37 -10.55 -9.63
N MET A 74 9.00 -9.91 -10.74
CA MET A 74 9.95 -9.43 -11.73
C MET A 74 9.52 -8.04 -12.22
N LEU A 75 10.46 -7.11 -12.30
CA LEU A 75 10.31 -5.82 -13.00
C LEU A 75 11.67 -5.40 -13.55
N PHE A 76 11.84 -5.54 -14.84
CA PHE A 76 13.07 -5.24 -15.52
C PHE A 76 12.84 -4.26 -16.65
N VAL A 77 13.74 -3.30 -16.81
CA VAL A 77 13.72 -2.27 -17.85
C VAL A 77 15.03 -2.33 -18.62
N HIS A 78 14.95 -2.32 -19.93
CA HIS A 78 16.14 -2.31 -20.77
C HIS A 78 17.03 -1.09 -20.43
N PRO A 79 18.36 -1.21 -20.35
CA PRO A 79 19.25 -0.10 -19.97
C PRO A 79 19.02 1.20 -20.77
N ARG A 80 18.72 1.09 -22.08
CA ARG A 80 18.41 2.25 -22.95
C ARG A 80 17.13 3.00 -22.54
N ALA A 81 16.19 2.30 -21.87
CA ALA A 81 14.90 2.83 -21.47
C ALA A 81 14.84 3.25 -19.98
N ILE A 82 15.95 3.12 -19.24
CA ILE A 82 16.01 3.59 -17.85
C ILE A 82 15.87 5.12 -17.83
N GLY A 83 14.96 5.62 -17.00
CA GLY A 83 14.68 7.07 -16.90
C GLY A 83 13.62 7.58 -17.88
N THR A 84 13.17 6.79 -18.86
CA THR A 84 12.16 7.21 -19.86
C THR A 84 10.71 7.06 -19.37
N GLY A 85 10.49 6.46 -18.18
CA GLY A 85 9.16 6.27 -17.61
C GLY A 85 8.56 4.87 -17.81
N ILE A 86 9.23 3.96 -18.54
CA ILE A 86 8.77 2.57 -18.77
C ILE A 86 8.48 1.84 -17.46
N GLY A 87 9.43 1.83 -16.51
CA GLY A 87 9.23 1.20 -15.21
C GLY A 87 8.05 1.80 -14.44
N LYS A 88 7.86 3.11 -14.54
CA LYS A 88 6.73 3.82 -13.94
C LYS A 88 5.38 3.39 -14.53
N GLN A 89 5.32 3.20 -15.84
CA GLN A 89 4.12 2.77 -16.55
C GLN A 89 3.78 1.32 -16.20
N LEU A 90 4.75 0.40 -16.18
CA LEU A 90 4.58 -0.99 -15.75
C LEU A 90 4.09 -1.05 -14.29
N MET A 91 4.72 -0.29 -13.39
CA MET A 91 4.33 -0.29 -11.98
C MET A 91 2.91 0.24 -11.75
N ARG A 92 2.48 1.28 -12.45
CA ARG A 92 1.11 1.78 -12.39
C ARG A 92 0.11 0.72 -12.85
N TYR A 93 0.40 0.07 -13.95
CA TYR A 93 -0.44 -1.05 -14.45
C TYR A 93 -0.52 -2.18 -13.41
N ALA A 94 0.61 -2.56 -12.81
CA ALA A 94 0.66 -3.57 -11.76
C ALA A 94 -0.25 -3.24 -10.57
N LEU A 95 -0.27 -1.97 -10.17
CA LEU A 95 -1.11 -1.50 -9.06
C LEU A 95 -2.59 -1.42 -9.42
N GLU A 96 -2.92 -0.90 -10.61
CA GLU A 96 -4.28 -0.58 -11.04
C GLU A 96 -5.03 -1.81 -11.57
N HIS A 97 -4.34 -2.69 -12.30
CA HIS A 97 -4.97 -3.81 -13.01
C HIS A 97 -4.62 -5.18 -12.43
N CYS A 98 -3.44 -5.34 -11.82
CA CYS A 98 -3.01 -6.61 -11.25
C CYS A 98 -3.06 -6.65 -9.72
N HIS A 99 -3.47 -5.56 -9.08
CA HIS A 99 -3.64 -5.47 -7.62
C HIS A 99 -2.40 -5.84 -6.81
N VAL A 100 -1.21 -5.54 -7.32
CA VAL A 100 0.06 -5.79 -6.64
C VAL A 100 0.11 -5.10 -5.28
N ARG A 101 0.59 -5.82 -4.28
CA ARG A 101 0.71 -5.37 -2.88
C ARG A 101 2.08 -5.59 -2.30
N TYR A 102 2.82 -6.54 -2.81
CA TYR A 102 4.11 -6.97 -2.28
C TYR A 102 5.15 -6.94 -3.38
N VAL A 103 6.38 -6.67 -3.01
CA VAL A 103 7.56 -6.79 -3.86
C VAL A 103 8.76 -7.10 -2.99
N ASP A 104 9.60 -8.01 -3.46
CA ASP A 104 10.88 -8.28 -2.88
C ASP A 104 11.97 -7.55 -3.66
N VAL A 105 12.91 -6.95 -2.94
CA VAL A 105 14.01 -6.22 -3.56
C VAL A 105 15.31 -6.52 -2.83
N ASN A 106 16.37 -6.74 -3.59
CA ASN A 106 17.69 -6.87 -3.00
C ASN A 106 18.08 -5.57 -2.26
N GLU A 107 18.50 -5.69 -0.99
CA GLU A 107 18.86 -4.56 -0.13
C GLU A 107 19.96 -3.67 -0.73
N GLN A 108 20.85 -4.27 -1.52
CA GLN A 108 21.95 -3.56 -2.17
C GLN A 108 21.50 -2.75 -3.39
N ASN A 109 20.32 -3.05 -3.96
CA ASN A 109 19.73 -2.29 -5.05
C ASN A 109 18.96 -1.06 -4.53
N LYS A 110 19.69 -0.03 -4.09
CA LYS A 110 19.10 1.19 -3.52
C LYS A 110 18.22 1.95 -4.52
N LYS A 111 18.51 1.85 -5.82
CA LYS A 111 17.70 2.50 -6.88
C LYS A 111 16.32 1.84 -6.95
N ALA A 112 16.24 0.51 -6.93
CA ALA A 112 14.97 -0.21 -6.93
C ALA A 112 14.19 0.03 -5.63
N SER A 113 14.84 -0.01 -4.45
CA SER A 113 14.20 0.31 -3.16
C SER A 113 13.61 1.72 -3.16
N GLY A 114 14.35 2.72 -3.66
CA GLY A 114 13.87 4.10 -3.81
C GLY A 114 12.70 4.20 -4.79
N PHE A 115 12.76 3.49 -5.92
CA PHE A 115 11.69 3.42 -6.91
C PHE A 115 10.38 2.91 -6.28
N TYR A 116 10.40 1.77 -5.58
CA TYR A 116 9.22 1.24 -4.90
C TYR A 116 8.74 2.16 -3.78
N GLY A 117 9.66 2.81 -3.05
CA GLY A 117 9.33 3.81 -2.04
C GLY A 117 8.49 4.98 -2.59
N HIS A 118 8.77 5.45 -3.82
CA HIS A 118 7.98 6.48 -4.50
C HIS A 118 6.53 6.05 -4.82
N PHE A 119 6.29 4.74 -4.95
CA PHE A 119 4.93 4.18 -5.10
C PHE A 119 4.25 3.88 -3.77
N GLY A 120 4.88 4.21 -2.65
CA GLY A 120 4.32 4.02 -1.32
C GLY A 120 4.60 2.66 -0.69
N PHE A 121 5.48 1.85 -1.28
CA PHE A 121 5.93 0.61 -0.64
C PHE A 121 6.83 0.90 0.56
N ARG A 122 6.68 0.11 1.60
CA ARG A 122 7.46 0.20 2.84
C ARG A 122 8.00 -1.16 3.23
N VAL A 123 9.21 -1.18 3.78
CA VAL A 123 9.84 -2.42 4.28
C VAL A 123 9.03 -2.96 5.45
N ILE A 124 8.67 -4.23 5.36
CA ILE A 124 7.94 -5.00 6.39
C ILE A 124 8.75 -6.17 6.93
N GLY A 125 9.82 -6.56 6.24
CA GLY A 125 10.68 -7.67 6.64
C GLY A 125 12.01 -7.65 5.89
N ARG A 126 12.93 -8.52 6.31
CA ARG A 126 14.27 -8.67 5.72
C ARG A 126 14.78 -10.07 5.92
N ASP A 127 15.24 -10.69 4.84
CA ASP A 127 16.01 -11.92 4.88
C ASP A 127 17.50 -11.61 4.65
N ALA A 128 18.38 -12.34 5.36
CA ALA A 128 19.82 -12.15 5.24
C ALA A 128 20.40 -12.79 3.97
N LYS A 129 19.66 -13.67 3.32
CA LYS A 129 20.04 -14.42 2.12
C LYS A 129 18.91 -14.38 1.10
N ASP A 130 19.25 -14.56 -0.15
CA ASP A 130 18.26 -14.76 -1.21
C ASP A 130 17.65 -16.18 -1.19
N ALA A 131 16.69 -16.43 -2.08
CA ALA A 131 16.01 -17.71 -2.21
C ALA A 131 16.96 -18.88 -2.59
N SER A 132 18.15 -18.60 -3.13
CA SER A 132 19.19 -19.58 -3.45
C SER A 132 20.15 -19.83 -2.28
N GLY A 133 19.95 -19.15 -1.14
CA GLY A 133 20.82 -19.24 0.04
C GLY A 133 22.11 -18.43 -0.05
N GLU A 134 22.26 -17.59 -1.08
CA GLU A 134 23.42 -16.75 -1.27
C GLU A 134 23.34 -15.47 -0.41
N PRO A 135 24.48 -14.82 -0.07
CA PRO A 135 24.54 -13.69 0.85
C PRO A 135 24.07 -12.37 0.20
N TYR A 136 22.94 -12.39 -0.44
CA TYR A 136 22.28 -11.23 -1.05
C TYR A 136 20.99 -10.91 -0.29
N PRO A 137 21.03 -10.03 0.72
CA PRO A 137 19.87 -9.74 1.56
C PRO A 137 18.68 -9.20 0.78
N ILE A 138 17.49 -9.69 1.12
CA ILE A 138 16.23 -9.31 0.49
C ILE A 138 15.41 -8.48 1.47
N LEU A 139 14.90 -7.35 1.01
CA LEU A 139 13.89 -6.55 1.71
C LEU A 139 12.52 -6.94 1.18
N HIS A 140 11.63 -7.31 2.09
CA HIS A 140 10.21 -7.53 1.78
C HIS A 140 9.48 -6.21 1.92
N LEU A 141 8.87 -5.75 0.84
CA LEU A 141 8.14 -4.50 0.83
C LEU A 141 6.65 -4.75 0.63
N LYS A 142 5.84 -3.96 1.32
CA LYS A 142 4.40 -3.94 1.17
C LYS A 142 3.93 -2.55 0.79
N LEU A 143 2.99 -2.49 -0.14
CA LEU A 143 2.33 -1.23 -0.49
C LEU A 143 1.61 -0.70 0.75
N GLY A 144 2.05 0.47 1.22
CA GLY A 144 1.33 1.21 2.26
C GLY A 144 0.03 1.76 1.68
N GLY A 145 -1.03 1.78 2.47
CA GLY A 145 -2.26 2.47 2.05
C GLY A 145 -1.98 3.97 1.87
N ILE A 146 -2.57 4.57 0.85
CA ILE A 146 -2.60 6.03 0.71
C ILE A 146 -3.26 6.61 1.96
N MET A 147 -2.62 7.58 2.60
CA MET A 147 -3.17 8.29 3.75
C MET A 147 -3.90 9.52 3.26
N LYS A 148 -5.23 9.50 3.29
CA LYS A 148 -6.05 10.68 3.00
C LYS A 148 -6.24 11.48 4.28
N ILE A 149 -5.98 12.76 4.21
CA ILE A 149 -6.24 13.71 5.31
C ILE A 149 -7.51 14.48 4.94
N GLU A 150 -8.50 14.43 5.82
CA GLU A 150 -9.77 15.14 5.67
C GLU A 150 -9.97 16.09 6.85
N ASN A 151 -10.52 17.26 6.57
CA ASN A 151 -11.02 18.17 7.61
C ASN A 151 -12.53 18.32 7.40
N TRP A 152 -13.30 17.85 8.38
CA TRP A 152 -14.76 17.92 8.30
C TRP A 152 -15.32 19.23 8.87
N GLY A 153 -14.48 20.04 9.54
CA GLY A 153 -14.92 21.27 10.22
C GLY A 153 -15.77 20.98 11.45
N LEU A 154 -16.69 21.87 11.75
CA LEU A 154 -17.62 21.75 12.89
C LEU A 154 -18.81 20.87 12.49
N VAL A 155 -18.88 19.64 13.02
CA VAL A 155 -19.90 18.65 12.67
C VAL A 155 -20.57 18.10 13.93
N PRO A 156 -21.91 17.99 13.98
CA PRO A 156 -22.63 17.31 15.07
C PRO A 156 -22.10 15.90 15.32
N TYR A 157 -21.99 15.50 16.57
CA TYR A 157 -21.38 14.22 16.94
C TYR A 157 -22.10 13.02 16.29
N SER A 158 -23.44 13.01 16.28
CA SER A 158 -24.23 11.95 15.63
C SER A 158 -23.94 11.81 14.15
N GLU A 159 -23.77 12.93 13.44
CA GLU A 159 -23.44 12.92 12.03
C GLU A 159 -22.01 12.42 11.78
N ALA A 160 -21.05 12.90 12.58
CA ALA A 160 -19.69 12.41 12.51
C ALA A 160 -19.61 10.91 12.83
N TRP A 161 -20.35 10.42 13.80
CA TRP A 161 -20.44 8.98 14.13
C TRP A 161 -21.00 8.18 12.96
N LYS A 162 -22.10 8.63 12.34
CA LYS A 162 -22.68 7.98 11.16
C LYS A 162 -21.65 7.88 10.03
N ARG A 163 -21.02 8.99 9.66
CA ARG A 163 -19.97 9.02 8.62
C ARG A 163 -18.80 8.06 8.95
N GLN A 164 -18.38 8.02 10.20
CA GLN A 164 -17.31 7.10 10.66
C GLN A 164 -17.71 5.63 10.55
N THR A 165 -18.98 5.29 10.86
CA THR A 165 -19.50 3.93 10.74
C THR A 165 -19.57 3.49 9.28
N GLU A 166 -20.00 4.37 8.37
CA GLU A 166 -19.99 4.10 6.93
C GLU A 166 -18.58 3.83 6.41
N LEU A 167 -17.60 4.64 6.81
CA LEU A 167 -16.21 4.43 6.46
C LEU A 167 -15.64 3.12 7.02
N PHE A 168 -16.01 2.76 8.26
CA PHE A 168 -15.60 1.50 8.87
C PHE A 168 -16.17 0.29 8.11
N ASN A 169 -17.46 0.33 7.79
CA ASN A 169 -18.10 -0.75 7.04
C ASN A 169 -17.49 -0.91 5.64
N ALA A 170 -17.21 0.19 4.94
CA ALA A 170 -16.54 0.16 3.65
C ALA A 170 -15.12 -0.48 3.73
N VAL A 171 -14.39 -0.24 4.83
CA VAL A 171 -13.09 -0.89 5.09
C VAL A 171 -13.26 -2.40 5.30
N VAL A 172 -14.27 -2.81 6.07
CA VAL A 172 -14.55 -4.23 6.34
C VAL A 172 -14.93 -4.96 5.05
N GLU A 173 -15.85 -4.38 4.26
CA GLU A 173 -16.27 -4.94 2.97
C GLU A 173 -15.10 -5.06 1.99
N ALA A 174 -14.29 -4.01 1.86
CA ALA A 174 -13.12 -4.05 0.99
C ALA A 174 -12.15 -5.16 1.38
N LYS A 175 -11.93 -5.38 2.68
CA LYS A 175 -11.09 -6.48 3.17
C LYS A 175 -11.64 -7.85 2.84
N GLN A 176 -12.96 -8.06 2.98
CA GLN A 176 -13.59 -9.35 2.68
C GLN A 176 -13.44 -9.76 1.21
N VAL A 177 -13.42 -8.78 0.30
CA VAL A 177 -13.26 -9.03 -1.15
C VAL A 177 -11.83 -8.80 -1.64
N GLY A 178 -10.85 -8.67 -0.75
CA GLY A 178 -9.44 -8.47 -1.10
C GLY A 178 -9.10 -7.13 -1.76
N LYS A 179 -10.04 -6.16 -1.72
CA LYS A 179 -9.82 -4.82 -2.27
C LYS A 179 -9.04 -3.94 -1.29
N THR A 180 -8.34 -2.96 -1.84
CA THR A 180 -7.73 -1.89 -1.05
C THR A 180 -8.76 -0.86 -0.62
N TYR A 181 -8.48 -0.26 0.50
CA TYR A 181 -9.16 0.95 0.94
C TYR A 181 -8.10 2.01 1.29
N GLU A 182 -8.52 3.27 1.24
CA GLU A 182 -7.66 4.37 1.64
C GLU A 182 -7.63 4.49 3.16
N ASN A 183 -6.42 4.54 3.73
CA ASN A 183 -6.28 4.97 5.12
C ASN A 183 -6.63 6.45 5.23
N ARG A 184 -7.32 6.84 6.30
CA ARG A 184 -7.75 8.23 6.51
C ARG A 184 -7.37 8.71 7.89
N ILE A 185 -7.00 9.98 7.95
CA ILE A 185 -6.96 10.77 9.18
C ILE A 185 -8.00 11.86 9.00
N ILE A 186 -8.96 11.91 9.91
CA ILE A 186 -10.06 12.86 9.85
C ILE A 186 -9.92 13.80 11.04
N PHE A 187 -9.85 15.09 10.74
CA PHE A 187 -9.92 16.14 11.74
C PHE A 187 -11.33 16.72 11.76
N VAL A 188 -11.87 16.93 12.95
CA VAL A 188 -13.22 17.45 13.14
C VAL A 188 -13.32 18.19 14.46
N GLU A 189 -14.16 19.18 14.51
CA GLU A 189 -14.65 19.81 15.74
C GLU A 189 -16.12 19.43 15.96
N HIS A 190 -16.55 19.38 17.19
CA HIS A 190 -17.94 19.12 17.55
C HIS A 190 -18.57 20.32 18.26
N PRO A 191 -19.88 20.59 18.08
CA PRO A 191 -20.64 21.35 19.05
C PRO A 191 -20.52 20.73 20.44
N HIS A 192 -20.97 21.45 21.46
CA HIS A 192 -20.88 20.97 22.84
C HIS A 192 -21.51 19.57 23.00
N VAL A 193 -20.68 18.58 23.31
CA VAL A 193 -21.10 17.19 23.45
C VAL A 193 -20.32 16.50 24.56
N TYR A 194 -21.04 15.72 25.33
CA TYR A 194 -20.47 14.77 26.30
C TYR A 194 -20.65 13.35 25.77
N THR A 195 -19.63 12.53 25.93
CA THR A 195 -19.67 11.12 25.60
C THR A 195 -19.37 10.29 26.84
N LEU A 196 -20.25 9.35 27.17
CA LEU A 196 -20.10 8.39 28.28
C LEU A 196 -19.66 7.03 27.71
N GLY A 197 -18.48 6.58 28.11
CA GLY A 197 -17.93 5.29 27.71
C GLY A 197 -18.49 4.13 28.55
N LYS A 198 -18.16 2.89 28.16
CA LYS A 198 -18.65 1.65 28.83
C LYS A 198 -18.34 1.57 30.30
N SER A 199 -17.24 2.15 30.76
CA SER A 199 -16.83 2.15 32.17
C SER A 199 -17.35 3.37 32.93
N GLY A 200 -18.00 4.28 32.23
CA GLY A 200 -18.50 5.53 32.82
C GLY A 200 -19.78 5.32 33.62
N LYS A 201 -19.93 6.11 34.66
CA LYS A 201 -21.15 6.16 35.48
C LYS A 201 -21.84 7.50 35.26
N GLU A 202 -23.15 7.47 35.04
CA GLU A 202 -23.95 8.70 34.91
C GLU A 202 -23.83 9.58 36.15
N THR A 203 -23.59 8.99 37.30
CA THR A 203 -23.35 9.71 38.57
C THR A 203 -22.09 10.60 38.53
N ASN A 204 -21.18 10.37 37.61
CA ASN A 204 -20.01 11.21 37.44
C ASN A 204 -20.31 12.47 36.59
N MET A 205 -21.50 12.54 36.01
CA MET A 205 -21.97 13.72 35.26
C MET A 205 -22.49 14.77 36.29
N LEU A 206 -21.76 15.88 36.32
CA LEU A 206 -22.13 16.99 37.25
C LEU A 206 -23.31 17.82 36.77
N LEU A 207 -23.67 17.72 35.49
CA LEU A 207 -24.76 18.45 34.85
C LEU A 207 -25.93 17.51 34.57
N GLY A 208 -27.10 17.86 35.04
CA GLY A 208 -28.33 17.16 34.68
C GLY A 208 -28.80 17.52 33.26
N GLU A 209 -29.77 16.75 32.76
CA GLU A 209 -30.33 16.87 31.41
C GLU A 209 -30.83 18.30 31.09
N ALA A 210 -31.51 18.93 32.05
CA ALA A 210 -32.00 20.31 31.92
C ALA A 210 -30.83 21.33 31.73
N GLN A 211 -29.76 21.15 32.47
CA GLN A 211 -28.57 22.00 32.40
C GLN A 211 -27.81 21.80 31.09
N LEU A 212 -27.66 20.55 30.59
CA LEU A 212 -27.09 20.24 29.29
C LEU A 212 -27.87 20.94 28.18
N LYS A 213 -29.22 20.89 28.24
CA LYS A 213 -30.07 21.56 27.27
C LYS A 213 -29.91 23.08 27.29
N MET A 214 -29.77 23.68 28.48
CA MET A 214 -29.54 25.13 28.60
C MET A 214 -28.24 25.59 27.97
N ILE A 215 -27.18 24.79 28.01
CA ILE A 215 -25.88 25.14 27.40
C ILE A 215 -25.76 24.61 25.97
N GLY A 216 -26.81 24.04 25.38
CA GLY A 216 -26.82 23.50 24.03
C GLY A 216 -25.93 22.25 23.87
N ALA A 217 -25.67 21.53 24.96
CA ALA A 217 -24.86 20.33 24.93
C ALA A 217 -25.73 19.07 24.82
N THR A 218 -25.18 18.03 24.18
CA THR A 218 -25.79 16.71 24.06
C THR A 218 -24.96 15.65 24.79
N LEU A 219 -25.61 14.57 25.25
CA LEU A 219 -24.95 13.40 25.85
C LEU A 219 -25.17 12.19 24.96
N TYR A 220 -24.07 11.44 24.67
CA TYR A 220 -24.10 10.17 23.96
C TYR A 220 -23.46 9.07 24.77
N HIS A 221 -24.13 7.91 24.84
CA HIS A 221 -23.54 6.67 25.33
C HIS A 221 -22.84 5.95 24.19
N ILE A 222 -21.57 5.61 24.38
CA ILE A 222 -20.74 5.08 23.30
C ILE A 222 -19.91 3.88 23.76
N ASP A 223 -19.48 3.09 22.80
CA ASP A 223 -18.76 1.82 23.01
C ASP A 223 -17.28 1.95 23.37
N ARG A 224 -16.73 3.16 23.49
CA ARG A 224 -15.33 3.33 23.89
C ARG A 224 -15.11 2.96 25.35
N GLY A 225 -13.87 2.61 25.69
CA GLY A 225 -13.42 2.54 27.08
C GLY A 225 -13.37 3.92 27.74
N GLY A 226 -13.29 3.94 29.07
CA GLY A 226 -13.19 5.18 29.84
C GLY A 226 -14.54 5.73 30.31
N ASP A 227 -14.49 6.86 31.00
CA ASP A 227 -15.61 7.55 31.64
C ASP A 227 -16.17 8.67 30.73
N ILE A 228 -16.53 9.80 31.28
CA ILE A 228 -17.06 10.97 30.58
C ILE A 228 -15.95 11.70 29.85
N THR A 229 -16.23 12.10 28.62
CA THR A 229 -15.38 13.01 27.85
C THR A 229 -16.23 14.13 27.27
N TYR A 230 -15.74 15.35 27.36
CA TYR A 230 -16.34 16.52 26.72
C TYR A 230 -15.60 16.87 25.43
N HIS A 231 -16.37 17.24 24.40
CA HIS A 231 -15.89 17.89 23.20
C HIS A 231 -16.69 19.17 22.94
N GLY A 232 -16.03 20.17 22.39
CA GLY A 232 -16.66 21.45 22.07
C GLY A 232 -15.90 22.25 21.01
N PRO A 233 -16.47 23.39 20.55
CA PRO A 233 -15.83 24.29 19.58
C PRO A 233 -14.43 24.70 20.04
N GLY A 234 -13.48 24.71 19.09
CA GLY A 234 -12.07 24.97 19.36
C GLY A 234 -11.26 23.73 19.79
N GLN A 235 -11.92 22.58 20.03
CA GLN A 235 -11.22 21.32 20.32
C GLN A 235 -11.15 20.47 19.05
N LEU A 236 -9.95 20.37 18.48
CA LEU A 236 -9.72 19.50 17.33
C LEU A 236 -9.68 18.04 17.77
N VAL A 237 -10.58 17.23 17.21
CA VAL A 237 -10.63 15.79 17.40
C VAL A 237 -10.05 15.10 16.17
N CYS A 238 -9.27 14.05 16.37
CA CYS A 238 -8.64 13.28 15.30
C CYS A 238 -9.16 11.83 15.30
N TYR A 239 -9.77 11.41 14.19
CA TYR A 239 -10.21 10.04 13.97
C TYR A 239 -9.34 9.33 12.93
N PRO A 240 -8.34 8.53 13.34
CA PRO A 240 -7.58 7.70 12.41
C PRO A 240 -8.40 6.50 11.96
N LYS A 241 -8.60 6.35 10.66
CA LYS A 241 -9.19 5.19 10.00
C LYS A 241 -8.10 4.49 9.21
N ILE A 242 -7.27 3.73 9.92
CA ILE A 242 -6.14 2.99 9.38
C ILE A 242 -6.44 1.50 9.44
N GLY A 243 -6.05 0.77 8.39
CA GLY A 243 -6.44 -0.62 8.13
C GLY A 243 -6.01 -1.70 9.09
N ARG A 244 -5.55 -1.38 10.26
CA ARG A 244 -5.39 -2.30 11.38
C ARG A 244 -6.58 -2.16 12.33
N ALA A 245 -7.77 -2.59 11.90
CA ALA A 245 -8.75 -3.00 12.88
C ALA A 245 -8.27 -4.33 13.45
N HIS A 246 -7.74 -4.32 14.66
CA HIS A 246 -7.67 -5.53 15.44
C HIS A 246 -9.12 -5.92 15.76
N VAL A 247 -9.53 -7.10 15.30
CA VAL A 247 -10.68 -7.81 15.84
C VAL A 247 -10.26 -8.39 17.17
#